data_b437357adef2d878f7f03a41b4a0a37b
#
_entry.id   b437357adef2d878f7f03a41b4a0a37b
#
_cell.length_a   1.000
_cell.length_b   1.000
_cell.length_c   1.000
_cell.angle_alpha   90.00
_cell.angle_beta   90.00
_cell.angle_gamma   90.00
#
_symmetry.space_group_name_H-M   'P 1'
#
loop_
_entity.id
_entity.type
_entity.pdbx_description
1 polymer ?
#
loop_
_entity_poly.entity_id
_entity_poly.type
_entity_poly.pdbx_seq_one_letter_code
_entity_poly.pdbx_strand_id
1 'polypeptide(L)'
;TFENPNCGGFAKLREYLGSKFEFNCNYNYGEVVDFWFKNYFAEAEPYMRQYFNELQANQRAKESKTGGGIHSNALAGEDIWPQGMINHWVKLFDKAYKAIEHYKETDPEKYEILYKNILIESQFPRLVLCTTYASTYNATQLKVLRKEFYKDFNNLQNTKLKEGQLADVVFADWDLD
;
A
#
# COMPACT_ATOMS: atom_id res chain seq x y z
N THR A 1 9.81 -15.59 -15.65
CA THR A 1 8.44 -15.01 -15.64
C THR A 1 8.25 -14.25 -14.35
N PHE A 2 8.08 -12.96 -14.48
CA PHE A 2 7.82 -12.09 -13.32
C PHE A 2 6.30 -12.12 -13.08
N GLU A 3 5.86 -12.89 -12.10
CA GLU A 3 4.48 -12.79 -11.63
C GLU A 3 4.39 -11.54 -10.75
N ASN A 4 3.73 -10.51 -11.26
CA ASN A 4 3.46 -9.30 -10.51
C ASN A 4 1.97 -9.23 -10.21
N PRO A 5 1.51 -9.68 -9.04
CA PRO A 5 0.14 -9.43 -8.63
C PRO A 5 -0.05 -7.91 -8.47
N ASN A 6 -0.94 -7.34 -9.26
CA ASN A 6 -1.25 -5.89 -9.28
C ASN A 6 -1.75 -5.33 -7.93
N CYS A 7 -1.87 -6.16 -6.91
CA CYS A 7 -2.44 -5.84 -5.62
C CYS A 7 -1.46 -5.89 -4.43
N GLY A 8 -0.17 -6.11 -4.66
CA GLY A 8 0.82 -6.10 -3.57
C GLY A 8 1.44 -4.73 -3.37
N GLY A 9 1.79 -4.39 -2.12
CA GLY A 9 2.50 -3.16 -1.81
C GLY A 9 3.76 -2.99 -2.66
N PHE A 10 4.01 -1.78 -3.12
CA PHE A 10 5.13 -1.41 -4.00
C PHE A 10 5.23 -2.26 -5.29
N ALA A 11 4.09 -2.63 -5.87
CA ALA A 11 4.04 -3.38 -7.13
C ALA A 11 4.79 -2.64 -8.25
N LYS A 12 4.61 -1.32 -8.35
CA LYS A 12 5.30 -0.48 -9.35
C LYS A 12 6.81 -0.42 -9.14
N LEU A 13 7.29 -0.47 -7.92
CA LEU A 13 8.72 -0.59 -7.65
C LEU A 13 9.27 -1.93 -8.14
N ARG A 14 8.55 -3.04 -7.89
CA ARG A 14 8.97 -4.36 -8.36
C ARG A 14 9.01 -4.43 -9.89
N GLU A 15 8.00 -3.89 -10.59
CA GLU A 15 7.99 -3.78 -12.04
C GLU A 15 9.20 -2.99 -12.55
N TYR A 16 9.46 -1.83 -11.94
CA TYR A 16 10.58 -0.98 -12.31
C TYR A 16 11.93 -1.67 -12.11
N LEU A 17 12.13 -2.30 -10.96
CA LEU A 17 13.35 -3.05 -10.65
C LEU A 17 13.53 -4.23 -11.61
N GLY A 18 12.47 -5.00 -11.87
CA GLY A 18 12.49 -6.09 -12.83
C GLY A 18 12.99 -5.61 -14.19
N SER A 19 12.35 -4.58 -14.74
CA SER A 19 12.74 -4.01 -16.03
C SER A 19 14.18 -3.51 -16.06
N LYS A 20 14.64 -2.83 -15.00
CA LYS A 20 16.01 -2.32 -14.93
C LYS A 20 17.04 -3.43 -14.91
N PHE A 21 16.85 -4.44 -14.05
CA PHE A 21 17.82 -5.52 -13.87
C PHE A 21 17.78 -6.57 -14.99
N GLU A 22 16.68 -6.71 -15.72
CA GLU A 22 16.64 -7.48 -16.97
C GLU A 22 17.52 -6.84 -18.05
N PHE A 23 17.56 -5.50 -18.08
CA PHE A 23 18.41 -4.79 -19.06
C PHE A 23 19.89 -4.80 -18.68
N ASN A 24 20.21 -4.60 -17.39
CA ASN A 24 21.59 -4.54 -16.92
C ASN A 24 21.68 -4.92 -15.45
N CYS A 25 22.19 -6.12 -15.19
CA CYS A 25 22.37 -6.65 -13.83
C CYS A 25 23.45 -5.93 -13.00
N ASN A 26 24.25 -5.06 -13.61
CA ASN A 26 25.35 -4.34 -12.93
C ASN A 26 24.89 -3.02 -12.30
N TYR A 27 23.63 -2.64 -12.39
CA TYR A 27 23.12 -1.47 -11.68
C TYR A 27 23.27 -1.61 -10.15
N ASN A 28 23.62 -0.52 -9.49
CA ASN A 28 23.57 -0.47 -8.04
C ASN A 28 22.12 -0.46 -7.58
N TYR A 29 21.70 -1.50 -6.85
CA TYR A 29 20.33 -1.64 -6.37
C TYR A 29 19.87 -0.44 -5.53
N GLY A 30 20.71 0.04 -4.59
CA GLY A 30 20.38 1.17 -3.73
C GLY A 30 20.12 2.44 -4.53
N GLU A 31 20.99 2.76 -5.49
CA GLU A 31 20.82 3.94 -6.35
C GLU A 31 19.56 3.86 -7.21
N VAL A 32 19.23 2.68 -7.74
CA VAL A 32 18.01 2.48 -8.54
C VAL A 32 16.76 2.66 -7.69
N VAL A 33 16.75 2.13 -6.47
CA VAL A 33 15.64 2.32 -5.52
C VAL A 33 15.51 3.78 -5.10
N ASP A 34 16.63 4.45 -4.78
CA ASP A 34 16.65 5.87 -4.40
C ASP A 34 16.12 6.77 -5.51
N PHE A 35 16.55 6.50 -6.74
CA PHE A 35 16.05 7.22 -7.91
C PHE A 35 14.54 7.04 -8.07
N TRP A 36 14.05 5.79 -7.94
CA TRP A 36 12.62 5.52 -8.07
C TRP A 36 11.80 6.25 -7.01
N PHE A 37 12.18 6.17 -5.73
CA PHE A 37 11.44 6.81 -4.65
C PHE A 37 11.36 8.34 -4.82
N LYS A 38 12.48 8.99 -5.16
CA LYS A 38 12.53 10.44 -5.38
C LYS A 38 11.61 10.89 -6.52
N ASN A 39 11.57 10.12 -7.62
CA ASN A 39 10.75 10.48 -8.77
C ASN A 39 9.28 10.08 -8.62
N TYR A 40 9.00 8.99 -7.90
CA TYR A 40 7.65 8.46 -7.78
C TYR A 40 6.85 9.16 -6.68
N PHE A 41 7.50 9.66 -5.63
CA PHE A 41 6.85 10.29 -4.48
C PHE A 41 7.25 11.76 -4.26
N ALA A 42 8.26 12.27 -4.91
CA ALA A 42 8.77 13.64 -4.75
C ALA A 42 8.96 14.00 -3.26
N GLU A 43 8.36 15.08 -2.77
CA GLU A 43 8.49 15.54 -1.37
C GLU A 43 7.85 14.58 -0.34
N ALA A 44 6.99 13.67 -0.77
CA ALA A 44 6.47 12.62 0.10
C ALA A 44 7.46 11.45 0.32
N GLU A 45 8.57 11.42 -0.43
CA GLU A 45 9.58 10.35 -0.41
C GLU A 45 10.01 9.94 1.00
N PRO A 46 10.35 10.82 1.95
CA PRO A 46 10.84 10.39 3.26
C PRO A 46 9.81 9.55 4.04
N TYR A 47 8.53 9.90 3.94
CA TYR A 47 7.45 9.20 4.63
C TYR A 47 7.15 7.85 3.97
N MET A 48 7.16 7.82 2.65
CA MET A 48 6.92 6.60 1.87
C MET A 48 8.08 5.62 1.99
N ARG A 49 9.31 6.14 2.08
CA ARG A 49 10.51 5.36 2.34
C ARG A 49 10.49 4.73 3.73
N GLN A 50 10.09 5.50 4.72
CA GLN A 50 9.94 4.99 6.09
C GLN A 50 8.92 3.84 6.12
N TYR A 51 7.74 4.04 5.54
CA TYR A 51 6.73 2.99 5.43
C TYR A 51 7.28 1.74 4.74
N PHE A 52 7.96 1.89 3.60
CA PHE A 52 8.57 0.78 2.87
C PHE A 52 9.57 -0.01 3.73
N ASN A 53 10.47 0.68 4.40
CA ASN A 53 11.51 0.07 5.23
C ASN A 53 10.89 -0.69 6.41
N GLU A 54 9.90 -0.11 7.08
CA GLU A 54 9.19 -0.73 8.21
C GLU A 54 8.37 -1.94 7.75
N LEU A 55 7.69 -1.84 6.60
CA LEU A 55 6.96 -2.96 6.00
C LEU A 55 7.90 -4.14 5.72
N GLN A 56 9.05 -3.89 5.07
CA GLN A 56 10.03 -4.93 4.80
C GLN A 56 10.62 -5.52 6.08
N ALA A 57 10.95 -4.69 7.06
CA ALA A 57 11.48 -5.15 8.34
C ALA A 57 10.48 -6.06 9.05
N ASN A 58 9.20 -5.67 9.08
CA ASN A 58 8.14 -6.50 9.67
C ASN A 58 7.96 -7.83 8.92
N GLN A 59 7.95 -7.81 7.60
CA GLN A 59 7.84 -9.03 6.78
C GLN A 59 8.99 -9.99 7.08
N ARG A 60 10.24 -9.51 7.08
CA ARG A 60 11.42 -10.33 7.41
C ARG A 60 11.35 -10.92 8.83
N ALA A 61 10.93 -10.11 9.81
CA ALA A 61 10.79 -10.56 11.19
C ALA A 61 9.70 -11.64 11.36
N LYS A 62 8.72 -11.72 10.45
CA LYS A 62 7.60 -12.66 10.49
C LYS A 62 7.74 -13.83 9.51
N GLU A 63 8.78 -13.84 8.68
CA GLU A 63 8.99 -14.87 7.64
C GLU A 63 8.92 -16.29 8.17
N SER A 64 9.52 -16.56 9.34
CA SER A 64 9.47 -17.85 9.98
C SER A 64 8.06 -18.30 10.44
N LYS A 65 7.17 -17.33 10.68
CA LYS A 65 5.77 -17.60 11.10
C LYS A 65 4.85 -17.82 9.91
N THR A 66 5.21 -17.33 8.75
CA THR A 66 4.37 -17.39 7.54
C THR A 66 4.63 -18.63 6.69
N GLY A 67 5.59 -19.47 7.08
CA GLY A 67 5.92 -20.68 6.35
C GLY A 67 6.44 -20.47 4.93
N GLY A 68 6.93 -19.26 4.62
CA GLY A 68 7.50 -18.92 3.31
C GLY A 68 6.48 -18.82 2.16
N GLY A 69 5.20 -19.00 2.42
CA GLY A 69 4.15 -18.95 1.39
C GLY A 69 3.56 -17.55 1.23
N ILE A 70 3.83 -16.89 0.11
CA ILE A 70 3.17 -15.64 -0.30
C ILE A 70 1.65 -15.76 -0.46
N HIS A 71 1.13 -16.97 -0.52
CA HIS A 71 -0.29 -17.28 -0.75
C HIS A 71 -1.06 -17.64 0.55
N SER A 72 -0.41 -17.60 1.70
CA SER A 72 -1.01 -18.05 2.95
C SER A 72 -1.96 -16.99 3.54
N ASN A 73 -3.18 -17.41 3.92
CA ASN A 73 -4.10 -16.58 4.72
C ASN A 73 -3.52 -16.22 6.12
N ALA A 74 -2.41 -16.84 6.53
CA ALA A 74 -1.68 -16.52 7.74
C ALA A 74 -1.11 -15.09 7.76
N LEU A 75 -1.09 -14.41 6.60
CA LEU A 75 -0.69 -13.00 6.48
C LEU A 75 -1.77 -11.99 6.94
N ALA A 76 -2.90 -12.44 7.46
CA ALA A 76 -4.02 -11.57 7.84
C ALA A 76 -4.17 -11.32 9.35
N GLY A 77 -3.32 -11.92 10.21
CA GLY A 77 -3.49 -11.89 11.66
C GLY A 77 -2.91 -10.64 12.34
N GLU A 78 -3.45 -10.31 13.52
CA GLU A 78 -2.94 -9.23 14.39
C GLU A 78 -1.49 -9.44 14.80
N ASP A 79 -1.06 -10.70 14.92
CA ASP A 79 0.33 -11.09 15.20
C ASP A 79 1.32 -10.63 14.13
N ILE A 80 0.85 -10.49 12.90
CA ILE A 80 1.66 -10.07 11.75
C ILE A 80 1.59 -8.57 11.57
N TRP A 81 0.41 -7.98 11.75
CA TRP A 81 0.12 -6.57 11.55
C TRP A 81 -0.39 -5.91 12.84
N PRO A 82 0.46 -5.64 13.85
CA PRO A 82 0.03 -5.01 15.09
C PRO A 82 -0.68 -3.68 14.82
N GLN A 83 -1.80 -3.43 15.51
CA GLN A 83 -2.63 -2.24 15.29
C GLN A 83 -1.84 -0.93 15.44
N GLY A 84 -0.94 -0.87 16.42
CA GLY A 84 -0.09 0.30 16.63
C GLY A 84 0.78 0.64 15.43
N MET A 85 1.31 -0.39 14.75
CA MET A 85 2.11 -0.24 13.52
C MET A 85 1.23 0.22 12.35
N ILE A 86 0.06 -0.38 12.17
CA ILE A 86 -0.90 0.04 11.12
C ILE A 86 -1.33 1.50 11.32
N ASN A 87 -1.67 1.89 12.55
CA ASN A 87 -2.03 3.27 12.87
C ASN A 87 -0.85 4.25 12.66
N HIS A 88 0.38 3.80 12.92
CA HIS A 88 1.57 4.60 12.63
C HIS A 88 1.73 4.82 11.11
N TRP A 89 1.53 3.78 10.31
CA TRP A 89 1.61 3.90 8.85
C TRP A 89 0.54 4.83 8.27
N VAL A 90 -0.69 4.78 8.77
CA VAL A 90 -1.73 5.74 8.36
C VAL A 90 -1.25 7.18 8.60
N LYS A 91 -0.64 7.46 9.76
CA LYS A 91 -0.06 8.80 10.03
C LYS A 91 1.11 9.16 9.10
N LEU A 92 1.87 8.19 8.61
CA LEU A 92 2.90 8.44 7.59
C LEU A 92 2.26 8.85 6.25
N PHE A 93 1.16 8.21 5.86
CA PHE A 93 0.41 8.62 4.66
C PHE A 93 -0.19 10.02 4.80
N ASP A 94 -0.73 10.38 5.97
CA ASP A 94 -1.23 11.75 6.22
C ASP A 94 -0.11 12.78 6.02
N LYS A 95 1.10 12.50 6.52
CA LYS A 95 2.27 13.35 6.31
C LYS A 95 2.70 13.40 4.83
N ALA A 96 2.65 12.26 4.13
CA ALA A 96 2.96 12.18 2.71
C ALA A 96 2.01 13.03 1.87
N TYR A 97 0.70 12.95 2.11
CA TYR A 97 -0.29 13.80 1.45
C TYR A 97 -0.06 15.28 1.73
N LYS A 98 0.23 15.64 2.98
CA LYS A 98 0.52 17.02 3.36
C LYS A 98 1.77 17.57 2.68
N ALA A 99 2.79 16.75 2.48
CA ALA A 99 4.04 17.17 1.83
C ALA A 99 3.84 17.61 0.37
N ILE A 100 2.85 17.04 -0.33
CA ILE A 100 2.55 17.37 -1.73
C ILE A 100 1.41 18.39 -1.90
N GLU A 101 0.78 18.83 -0.80
CA GLU A 101 -0.44 19.62 -0.84
C GLU A 101 -0.29 20.94 -1.60
N HIS A 102 0.89 21.55 -1.54
CA HIS A 102 1.19 22.80 -2.24
C HIS A 102 1.09 22.69 -3.78
N TYR A 103 1.21 21.47 -4.34
CA TYR A 103 1.02 21.23 -5.77
C TYR A 103 -0.43 21.39 -6.22
N LYS A 104 -1.42 21.35 -5.32
CA LYS A 104 -2.82 21.65 -5.69
C LYS A 104 -2.98 22.99 -6.41
N GLU A 105 -2.19 23.97 -5.99
CA GLU A 105 -2.24 25.34 -6.53
C GLU A 105 -1.16 25.60 -7.58
N THR A 106 0.03 25.01 -7.41
CA THR A 106 1.19 25.32 -8.25
C THR A 106 1.34 24.39 -9.46
N ASP A 107 0.89 23.14 -9.36
CA ASP A 107 0.97 22.13 -10.42
C ASP A 107 -0.09 21.03 -10.17
N PRO A 108 -1.37 21.27 -10.49
CA PRO A 108 -2.46 20.33 -10.23
C PRO A 108 -2.28 18.96 -10.89
N GLU A 109 -1.67 18.90 -12.07
CA GLU A 109 -1.42 17.64 -12.77
C GLU A 109 -0.41 16.78 -11.99
N LYS A 110 0.67 17.38 -11.54
CA LYS A 110 1.66 16.72 -10.67
C LYS A 110 1.04 16.27 -9.35
N TYR A 111 0.17 17.10 -8.76
CA TYR A 111 -0.55 16.75 -7.55
C TYR A 111 -1.35 15.45 -7.72
N GLU A 112 -2.15 15.35 -8.78
CA GLU A 112 -2.98 14.18 -9.04
C GLU A 112 -2.13 12.90 -9.22
N ILE A 113 -1.01 13.00 -9.92
CA ILE A 113 -0.08 11.87 -10.10
C ILE A 113 0.49 11.42 -8.74
N LEU A 114 1.04 12.35 -7.96
CA LEU A 114 1.64 12.04 -6.66
C LEU A 114 0.61 11.54 -5.65
N TYR A 115 -0.57 12.16 -5.62
CA TYR A 115 -1.68 11.73 -4.78
C TYR A 115 -2.07 10.28 -5.09
N LYS A 116 -2.22 9.94 -6.36
CA LYS A 116 -2.54 8.58 -6.81
C LYS A 116 -1.44 7.57 -6.42
N ASN A 117 -0.18 7.96 -6.56
CA ASN A 117 0.95 7.12 -6.17
C ASN A 117 0.93 6.78 -4.67
N ILE A 118 0.66 7.78 -3.81
CA ILE A 118 0.51 7.58 -2.36
C ILE A 118 -0.74 6.75 -2.06
N LEU A 119 -1.85 7.03 -2.74
CA LEU A 119 -3.12 6.33 -2.54
C LEU A 119 -3.01 4.83 -2.80
N ILE A 120 -2.29 4.43 -3.86
CA ILE A 120 -2.03 3.02 -4.18
C ILE A 120 -1.40 2.31 -2.99
N GLU A 121 -0.36 2.87 -2.41
CA GLU A 121 0.38 2.24 -1.31
C GLU A 121 -0.39 2.29 0.02
N SER A 122 -1.28 3.25 0.21
CA SER A 122 -2.11 3.38 1.42
C SER A 122 -3.23 2.34 1.51
N GLN A 123 -3.54 1.65 0.41
CA GLN A 123 -4.66 0.69 0.38
C GLN A 123 -4.45 -0.48 1.36
N PHE A 124 -3.22 -1.00 1.45
CA PHE A 124 -2.94 -2.16 2.30
C PHE A 124 -3.22 -1.90 3.80
N PRO A 125 -2.63 -0.91 4.48
CA PRO A 125 -2.93 -0.66 5.88
C PRO A 125 -4.41 -0.27 6.13
N ARG A 126 -5.05 0.43 5.21
CA ARG A 126 -6.47 0.76 5.29
C ARG A 126 -7.35 -0.49 5.20
N LEU A 127 -7.03 -1.44 4.32
CA LEU A 127 -7.72 -2.73 4.26
C LEU A 127 -7.60 -3.49 5.59
N VAL A 128 -6.41 -3.52 6.19
CA VAL A 128 -6.19 -4.17 7.50
C VAL A 128 -7.08 -3.55 8.58
N LEU A 129 -7.25 -2.22 8.60
CA LEU A 129 -8.18 -1.55 9.53
C LEU A 129 -9.63 -1.96 9.27
N CYS A 130 -10.05 -2.03 8.00
CA CYS A 130 -11.42 -2.37 7.61
C CYS A 130 -11.80 -3.84 7.84
N THR A 131 -10.80 -4.72 7.99
CA THR A 131 -10.97 -6.18 8.12
C THR A 131 -10.49 -6.70 9.46
N THR A 132 -9.19 -6.80 9.69
CA THR A 132 -8.59 -7.36 10.90
C THR A 132 -9.00 -6.59 12.16
N TYR A 133 -9.07 -5.26 12.07
CA TYR A 133 -9.42 -4.37 13.18
C TYR A 133 -10.84 -3.83 13.13
N ALA A 134 -11.72 -4.43 12.32
CA ALA A 134 -13.12 -3.99 12.19
C ALA A 134 -13.85 -3.93 13.55
N SER A 135 -13.58 -4.86 14.46
CA SER A 135 -14.21 -4.93 15.80
C SER A 135 -13.78 -3.79 16.74
N THR A 136 -12.73 -3.04 16.43
CA THR A 136 -12.28 -1.91 17.27
C THR A 136 -13.04 -0.61 16.99
N TYR A 137 -13.87 -0.60 15.94
CA TYR A 137 -14.68 0.54 15.54
C TYR A 137 -16.16 0.29 15.87
N ASN A 138 -16.90 1.35 16.21
CA ASN A 138 -18.35 1.26 16.22
C ASN A 138 -18.89 1.16 14.78
N ALA A 139 -20.15 0.72 14.62
CA ALA A 139 -20.76 0.47 13.33
C ALA A 139 -20.70 1.69 12.38
N THR A 140 -20.94 2.89 12.89
CA THR A 140 -20.88 4.13 12.10
C THR A 140 -19.47 4.44 11.61
N GLN A 141 -18.47 4.34 12.48
CA GLN A 141 -17.07 4.57 12.12
C GLN A 141 -16.58 3.55 11.09
N LEU A 142 -16.90 2.28 11.30
CA LEU A 142 -16.51 1.21 10.37
C LEU A 142 -17.14 1.41 8.99
N LYS A 143 -18.43 1.79 8.95
CA LYS A 143 -19.14 2.09 7.70
C LYS A 143 -18.44 3.23 6.93
N VAL A 144 -18.06 4.31 7.59
CA VAL A 144 -17.34 5.43 6.96
C VAL A 144 -16.01 4.96 6.41
N LEU A 145 -15.18 4.26 7.22
CA LEU A 145 -13.89 3.73 6.77
C LEU A 145 -14.02 2.83 5.54
N ARG A 146 -14.99 1.94 5.53
CA ARG A 146 -15.25 1.01 4.42
C ARG A 146 -15.71 1.73 3.16
N LYS A 147 -16.60 2.72 3.28
CA LYS A 147 -17.06 3.54 2.14
C LYS A 147 -15.91 4.33 1.51
N GLU A 148 -15.07 4.95 2.32
CA GLU A 148 -13.88 5.67 1.82
C GLU A 148 -12.89 4.72 1.13
N PHE A 149 -12.61 3.57 1.75
CA PHE A 149 -11.75 2.57 1.14
C PHE A 149 -12.29 2.07 -0.20
N TYR A 150 -13.58 1.72 -0.24
CA TYR A 150 -14.26 1.23 -1.45
C TYR A 150 -14.24 2.25 -2.59
N LYS A 151 -14.53 3.52 -2.26
CA LYS A 151 -14.45 4.63 -3.23
C LYS A 151 -13.06 4.73 -3.84
N ASP A 152 -12.03 4.76 -3.00
CA ASP A 152 -10.63 4.91 -3.46
C ASP A 152 -10.16 3.69 -4.24
N PHE A 153 -10.54 2.49 -3.80
CA PHE A 153 -10.25 1.25 -4.49
C PHE A 153 -10.81 1.23 -5.91
N ASN A 154 -12.06 1.67 -6.09
CA ASN A 154 -12.69 1.79 -7.41
C ASN A 154 -12.07 2.90 -8.27
N ASN A 155 -11.72 4.04 -7.68
CA ASN A 155 -11.03 5.12 -8.38
C ASN A 155 -9.65 4.69 -8.92
N LEU A 156 -9.01 3.74 -8.26
CA LEU A 156 -7.75 3.13 -8.73
C LEU A 156 -7.98 2.05 -9.79
N GLN A 157 -9.24 1.75 -10.13
CA GLN A 157 -9.62 0.68 -11.08
C GLN A 157 -9.09 -0.71 -10.65
N ASN A 158 -8.95 -0.92 -9.37
CA ASN A 158 -8.55 -2.21 -8.83
C ASN A 158 -9.72 -3.20 -8.90
N THR A 159 -9.41 -4.45 -9.18
CA THR A 159 -10.43 -5.52 -9.26
C THR A 159 -10.14 -6.67 -8.29
N LYS A 160 -8.94 -6.69 -7.69
CA LYS A 160 -8.48 -7.77 -6.82
C LYS A 160 -7.83 -7.19 -5.56
N LEU A 161 -8.11 -7.79 -4.42
CA LEU A 161 -7.44 -7.49 -3.14
C LEU A 161 -6.17 -8.32 -2.94
N LYS A 162 -6.15 -9.53 -3.48
CA LYS A 162 -4.99 -10.42 -3.55
C LYS A 162 -5.13 -11.35 -4.77
N GLU A 163 -4.08 -12.08 -5.07
CA GLU A 163 -4.13 -13.08 -6.12
C GLU A 163 -5.28 -14.08 -5.90
N GLY A 164 -6.05 -14.34 -6.96
CA GLY A 164 -7.18 -15.27 -6.93
C GLY A 164 -8.42 -14.80 -6.16
N GLN A 165 -8.42 -13.62 -5.53
CA GLN A 165 -9.58 -13.08 -4.81
C GLN A 165 -10.10 -11.81 -5.46
N LEU A 166 -11.31 -11.87 -6.02
CA LEU A 166 -12.03 -10.69 -6.49
C LEU A 166 -12.43 -9.81 -5.29
N ALA A 167 -12.33 -8.51 -5.46
CA ALA A 167 -12.68 -7.54 -4.44
C ALA A 167 -14.15 -7.58 -4.06
N ASP A 168 -15.03 -7.81 -5.02
CA ASP A 168 -16.49 -7.87 -4.82
C ASP A 168 -16.89 -8.92 -3.78
N VAL A 169 -16.15 -10.03 -3.68
CA VAL A 169 -16.42 -11.07 -2.67
C VAL A 169 -16.22 -10.54 -1.24
N VAL A 170 -15.22 -9.69 -1.04
CA VAL A 170 -14.96 -9.09 0.28
C VAL A 170 -15.92 -7.94 0.56
N PHE A 171 -16.26 -7.16 -0.46
CA PHE A 171 -17.12 -5.99 -0.32
C PHE A 171 -18.61 -6.37 -0.18
N ALA A 172 -19.01 -7.58 -0.61
CA ALA A 172 -20.39 -8.06 -0.46
C ALA A 172 -20.87 -8.06 0.99
N ASP A 173 -19.95 -8.28 1.96
CA ASP A 173 -20.26 -8.27 3.39
C ASP A 173 -20.15 -6.87 4.02
N TRP A 174 -19.79 -5.85 3.23
CA TRP A 174 -19.66 -4.49 3.72
C TRP A 174 -20.94 -3.72 3.45
N ASP A 175 -21.65 -3.30 4.47
CA ASP A 175 -22.82 -2.41 4.35
C ASP A 175 -22.37 -1.05 3.76
N LEU A 176 -22.41 -0.96 2.43
CA LEU A 176 -21.94 0.21 1.66
C LEU A 176 -23.06 1.15 1.21
N ASP A 177 -24.33 0.85 1.51
CA ASP A 177 -25.50 1.66 1.17
C ASP A 177 -25.67 2.91 2.07
#